data_2e8eecd38f35e741ff8d7a9338770364
#
_entry.id   2e8eecd38f35e741ff8d7a9338770364
#
_cell.length_a   1.000
_cell.length_b   1.000
_cell.length_c   1.000
_cell.angle_alpha   90.00
_cell.angle_beta   90.00
_cell.angle_gamma   90.00
#
_symmetry.space_group_name_H-M   'P 1'
#
loop_
_entity.id
_entity.type
_entity.pdbx_description
1 polymer ?
#
loop_
_entity_poly.entity_id
_entity_poly.type
_entity_poly.pdbx_seq_one_letter_code
_entity_poly.pdbx_strand_id
1 'polypeptide(L)'
;DAEMLNVRSPIDGVLYHGAFVEGAWMGRKGVQTKLREGGKLLSGEVVMTVVSLKGLAARASLTEADFRKVAPKMKGWATPTAEPGHRVAIEVKSVSRLPSAPGQYKVLFTVNPGDKSYLHPGMSCAIHLPVLNKPKAITVPSKALRANAKGELIVRLKTKKGETQRAVKTGDSHG
;
A
#
# COMPACT_ATOMS: atom_id res chain seq x y z
N ASP A 1 -6.12 47.10 -1.05
CA ASP A 1 -5.31 46.37 -2.04
C ASP A 1 -6.11 45.17 -2.56
N ALA A 2 -6.71 45.35 -3.76
CA ALA A 2 -7.58 44.32 -4.39
C ALA A 2 -6.76 43.05 -4.82
N GLU A 3 -5.46 43.16 -5.00
CA GLU A 3 -4.61 42.00 -5.35
C GLU A 3 -4.46 40.98 -4.21
N MET A 4 -4.57 41.40 -2.95
CA MET A 4 -4.54 40.48 -1.81
C MET A 4 -5.79 39.62 -1.68
N LEU A 5 -6.85 39.91 -2.44
CA LEU A 5 -8.10 39.14 -2.46
C LEU A 5 -8.08 37.99 -3.49
N ASN A 6 -7.10 37.97 -4.39
CA ASN A 6 -6.95 36.92 -5.38
C ASN A 6 -5.96 35.84 -4.89
N VAL A 7 -6.49 34.75 -4.35
CA VAL A 7 -5.69 33.59 -3.93
C VAL A 7 -5.37 32.72 -5.15
N ARG A 8 -4.11 32.61 -5.50
CA ARG A 8 -3.62 31.75 -6.60
C ARG A 8 -2.92 30.52 -6.05
N SER A 9 -3.04 29.42 -6.78
CA SER A 9 -2.30 28.20 -6.44
C SER A 9 -0.79 28.40 -6.66
N PRO A 10 0.08 28.05 -5.68
CA PRO A 10 1.52 28.14 -5.85
C PRO A 10 2.11 26.98 -6.67
N ILE A 11 1.35 25.91 -6.93
CA ILE A 11 1.79 24.72 -7.64
C ILE A 11 0.70 24.19 -8.58
N ASP A 12 1.10 23.42 -9.58
CA ASP A 12 0.19 22.62 -10.40
C ASP A 12 -0.30 21.41 -9.62
N GLY A 13 -1.59 21.14 -9.68
CA GLY A 13 -2.17 20.01 -8.98
C GLY A 13 -3.70 19.99 -9.01
N VAL A 14 -4.27 19.10 -8.23
CA VAL A 14 -5.71 18.98 -8.02
C VAL A 14 -6.11 19.75 -6.76
N LEU A 15 -7.10 20.62 -6.90
CA LEU A 15 -7.66 21.39 -5.79
C LEU A 15 -8.71 20.55 -5.03
N TYR A 16 -8.48 20.41 -3.75
CA TYR A 16 -9.45 19.81 -2.83
C TYR A 16 -9.98 20.86 -1.85
N HIS A 17 -11.28 20.85 -1.61
CA HIS A 17 -11.88 21.67 -0.55
C HIS A 17 -11.67 20.99 0.80
N GLY A 18 -10.99 21.66 1.73
CA GLY A 18 -10.63 21.14 3.04
C GLY A 18 -9.17 20.70 3.12
N ALA A 19 -8.82 20.12 4.27
CA ALA A 19 -7.48 19.74 4.61
C ALA A 19 -7.15 18.29 4.16
N PHE A 20 -5.90 18.07 3.84
CA PHE A 20 -5.26 16.75 3.81
C PHE A 20 -4.45 16.56 5.09
N VAL A 21 -4.74 15.49 5.81
CA VAL A 21 -3.96 15.11 6.99
C VAL A 21 -3.32 13.75 6.73
N GLU A 22 -2.02 13.69 6.80
CA GLU A 22 -1.24 12.46 6.53
C GLU A 22 -1.55 11.77 5.19
N GLY A 23 -1.92 12.55 4.17
CA GLY A 23 -2.25 12.04 2.84
C GLY A 23 -3.69 11.56 2.67
N ALA A 24 -4.54 11.70 3.68
CA ALA A 24 -5.96 11.45 3.60
C ALA A 24 -6.75 12.76 3.51
N TRP A 25 -7.72 12.83 2.59
CA TRP A 25 -8.63 13.97 2.50
C TRP A 25 -9.67 13.90 3.61
N MET A 26 -9.78 14.97 4.38
CA MET A 26 -10.68 15.05 5.52
C MET A 26 -12.13 15.41 5.14
N GLY A 27 -12.41 15.54 3.84
CA GLY A 27 -13.74 15.86 3.34
C GLY A 27 -14.07 17.35 3.38
N ARG A 28 -15.30 17.66 2.98
CA ARG A 28 -15.82 19.03 2.85
C ARG A 28 -16.51 19.58 4.10
N LYS A 29 -16.72 18.77 5.13
CA LYS A 29 -17.46 19.18 6.33
C LYS A 29 -16.83 20.42 6.97
N GLY A 30 -17.65 21.45 7.23
CA GLY A 30 -17.23 22.69 7.85
C GLY A 30 -16.60 23.73 6.91
N VAL A 31 -16.16 23.33 5.72
CA VAL A 31 -15.52 24.25 4.76
C VAL A 31 -16.52 24.77 3.74
N GLN A 32 -17.53 24.00 3.38
CA GLN A 32 -18.48 24.32 2.31
C GLN A 32 -19.30 25.58 2.58
N THR A 33 -19.69 25.83 3.83
CA THR A 33 -20.41 27.03 4.23
C THR A 33 -19.51 28.27 4.28
N LYS A 34 -18.21 28.07 4.57
CA LYS A 34 -17.22 29.15 4.67
C LYS A 34 -16.76 29.65 3.31
N LEU A 35 -16.79 28.80 2.29
CA LEU A 35 -16.41 29.12 0.92
C LEU A 35 -17.59 29.69 0.08
N ARG A 36 -18.73 29.99 0.70
CA ARG A 36 -19.82 30.71 0.06
C ARG A 36 -19.62 32.22 0.14
N GLU A 37 -20.24 32.93 -0.76
CA GLU A 37 -20.30 34.39 -0.68
C GLU A 37 -20.79 34.85 0.69
N GLY A 38 -20.07 35.79 1.31
CA GLY A 38 -20.32 36.23 2.68
C GLY A 38 -19.85 35.28 3.78
N GLY A 39 -19.21 34.15 3.43
CA GLY A 39 -18.60 33.22 4.41
C GLY A 39 -17.43 33.85 5.13
N LYS A 40 -17.25 33.52 6.42
CA LYS A 40 -16.14 34.00 7.24
C LYS A 40 -15.03 32.97 7.31
N LEU A 41 -13.82 33.38 6.96
CA LEU A 41 -12.59 32.58 7.09
C LEU A 41 -11.83 33.04 8.32
N LEU A 42 -11.27 32.09 9.05
CA LEU A 42 -10.40 32.38 10.20
C LEU A 42 -8.93 32.35 9.76
N SER A 43 -8.13 33.18 10.37
CA SER A 43 -6.68 33.18 10.13
C SER A 43 -6.07 31.82 10.48
N GLY A 44 -5.20 31.29 9.63
CA GLY A 44 -4.56 29.99 9.82
C GLY A 44 -5.44 28.76 9.53
N GLU A 45 -6.68 28.96 9.08
CA GLU A 45 -7.57 27.84 8.73
C GLU A 45 -7.28 27.32 7.33
N VAL A 46 -7.15 26.00 7.19
CA VAL A 46 -6.98 25.33 5.90
C VAL A 46 -8.35 25.08 5.28
N VAL A 47 -8.71 25.87 4.29
CA VAL A 47 -9.99 25.77 3.57
C VAL A 47 -9.86 25.09 2.22
N MET A 48 -8.68 25.09 1.64
CA MET A 48 -8.37 24.43 0.38
C MET A 48 -6.94 23.84 0.44
N THR A 49 -6.74 22.74 -0.25
CA THR A 49 -5.42 22.10 -0.39
C THR A 49 -5.19 21.76 -1.85
N VAL A 50 -4.07 22.21 -2.42
CA VAL A 50 -3.63 21.78 -3.75
C VAL A 50 -2.67 20.62 -3.59
N VAL A 51 -2.98 19.49 -4.21
CA VAL A 51 -2.17 18.28 -4.16
C VAL A 51 -1.53 18.04 -5.51
N SER A 52 -0.20 18.05 -5.54
CA SER A 52 0.55 17.73 -6.76
C SER A 52 0.39 16.25 -7.11
N LEU A 53 0.17 15.96 -8.38
CA LEU A 53 0.15 14.59 -8.91
C LEU A 53 1.54 14.03 -9.18
N LYS A 54 2.57 14.86 -9.06
CA LYS A 54 3.97 14.46 -9.21
C LYS A 54 4.48 13.86 -7.91
N GLY A 55 5.12 12.69 -8.00
CA GLY A 55 5.74 12.04 -6.82
C GLY A 55 4.74 11.46 -5.83
N LEU A 56 3.73 10.76 -6.31
CA LEU A 56 2.77 10.06 -5.46
C LEU A 56 3.47 9.07 -4.52
N ALA A 57 2.95 8.95 -3.32
CA ALA A 57 3.38 7.97 -2.32
C ALA A 57 2.15 7.21 -1.79
N ALA A 58 2.33 5.92 -1.55
CA ALA A 58 1.33 5.12 -0.84
C ALA A 58 1.76 4.92 0.61
N ARG A 59 0.78 4.84 1.51
CA ARG A 59 0.98 4.56 2.93
C ARG A 59 0.18 3.34 3.33
N ALA A 60 0.75 2.53 4.22
CA ALA A 60 0.04 1.44 4.85
C ALA A 60 0.47 1.30 6.30
N SER A 61 -0.31 0.55 7.07
CA SER A 61 0.05 0.11 8.41
C SER A 61 0.42 -1.37 8.35
N LEU A 62 1.52 -1.72 9.02
CA LEU A 62 1.97 -3.10 9.20
C LEU A 62 1.67 -3.54 10.62
N THR A 63 1.34 -4.81 10.77
CA THR A 63 1.32 -5.44 12.10
C THR A 63 2.76 -5.64 12.60
N GLU A 64 2.93 -5.87 13.90
CA GLU A 64 4.23 -6.17 14.48
C GLU A 64 4.86 -7.44 13.87
N ALA A 65 4.04 -8.44 13.54
CA ALA A 65 4.48 -9.67 12.90
C ALA A 65 5.04 -9.45 11.49
N ASP A 66 4.47 -8.49 10.75
CA ASP A 66 4.90 -8.17 9.40
C ASP A 66 6.01 -7.12 9.34
N PHE A 67 6.14 -6.30 10.39
CA PHE A 67 7.18 -5.29 10.49
C PHE A 67 8.59 -5.87 10.27
N ARG A 68 8.87 -7.05 10.84
CA ARG A 68 10.17 -7.71 10.71
C ARG A 68 10.46 -8.26 9.30
N LYS A 69 9.42 -8.43 8.48
CA LYS A 69 9.52 -8.97 7.13
C LYS A 69 9.73 -7.90 6.06
N VAL A 70 9.45 -6.62 6.40
CA VAL A 70 9.47 -5.52 5.44
C VAL A 70 10.69 -4.63 5.67
N ALA A 71 11.47 -4.45 4.62
CA ALA A 71 12.69 -3.63 4.64
C ALA A 71 12.65 -2.56 3.53
N PRO A 72 13.35 -1.42 3.70
CA PRO A 72 13.51 -0.43 2.65
C PRO A 72 14.04 -1.05 1.35
N LYS A 73 13.64 -0.47 0.21
CA LYS A 73 13.96 -0.93 -1.16
C LYS A 73 13.28 -2.24 -1.60
N MET A 74 12.46 -2.86 -0.77
CA MET A 74 11.63 -3.97 -1.24
C MET A 74 10.65 -3.47 -2.30
N LYS A 75 10.52 -4.24 -3.37
CA LYS A 75 9.64 -3.94 -4.50
C LYS A 75 8.39 -4.79 -4.44
N GLY A 76 7.28 -4.21 -4.88
CA GLY A 76 6.00 -4.86 -4.96
C GLY A 76 5.07 -4.13 -5.90
N TRP A 77 3.79 -4.34 -5.74
CA TRP A 77 2.77 -3.63 -6.51
C TRP A 77 1.60 -3.22 -5.62
N ALA A 78 0.99 -2.12 -6.00
CA ALA A 78 -0.26 -1.65 -5.46
C ALA A 78 -1.37 -1.86 -6.50
N THR A 79 -2.53 -2.30 -6.05
CA THR A 79 -3.73 -2.45 -6.87
C THR A 79 -4.77 -1.47 -6.36
N PRO A 80 -5.14 -0.42 -7.12
CA PRO A 80 -6.17 0.52 -6.71
C PRO A 80 -7.52 -0.19 -6.54
N THR A 81 -8.26 0.15 -5.51
CA THR A 81 -9.58 -0.46 -5.24
C THR A 81 -10.58 -0.13 -6.34
N ALA A 82 -10.47 1.07 -6.94
CA ALA A 82 -11.33 1.50 -8.04
C ALA A 82 -11.04 0.77 -9.35
N GLU A 83 -9.82 0.23 -9.53
CA GLU A 83 -9.37 -0.44 -10.75
C GLU A 83 -8.56 -1.71 -10.45
N PRO A 84 -9.23 -2.80 -10.05
CA PRO A 84 -8.55 -4.04 -9.60
C PRO A 84 -7.70 -4.73 -10.68
N GLY A 85 -7.95 -4.41 -11.96
CA GLY A 85 -7.17 -4.94 -13.11
C GLY A 85 -5.80 -4.28 -13.27
N HIS A 86 -5.54 -3.14 -12.64
CA HIS A 86 -4.31 -2.39 -12.83
C HIS A 86 -3.37 -2.55 -11.64
N ARG A 87 -2.12 -2.89 -11.95
CA ARG A 87 -1.04 -2.99 -10.96
C ARG A 87 -0.04 -1.86 -11.17
N VAL A 88 0.29 -1.18 -10.11
CA VAL A 88 1.25 -0.09 -10.10
C VAL A 88 2.47 -0.52 -9.31
N ALA A 89 3.65 -0.37 -9.89
CA ALA A 89 4.89 -0.72 -9.22
C ALA A 89 5.14 0.23 -8.04
N ILE A 90 5.49 -0.36 -6.91
CA ILE A 90 5.85 0.37 -5.69
C ILE A 90 7.17 -0.13 -5.13
N GLU A 91 7.83 0.74 -4.37
CA GLU A 91 9.03 0.40 -3.64
C GLU A 91 8.92 0.94 -2.21
N VAL A 92 9.33 0.14 -1.22
CA VAL A 92 9.38 0.57 0.18
C VAL A 92 10.41 1.67 0.34
N LYS A 93 9.95 2.89 0.59
CA LYS A 93 10.80 4.06 0.85
C LYS A 93 11.33 4.04 2.28
N SER A 94 10.42 3.84 3.24
CA SER A 94 10.77 3.81 4.66
C SER A 94 9.75 3.04 5.48
N VAL A 95 10.20 2.45 6.57
CA VAL A 95 9.38 1.82 7.60
C VAL A 95 9.61 2.57 8.90
N SER A 96 8.55 3.06 9.53
CA SER A 96 8.65 3.75 10.82
C SER A 96 9.09 2.77 11.90
N ARG A 97 10.05 3.16 12.72
CA ARG A 97 10.45 2.40 13.91
C ARG A 97 9.59 2.72 15.13
N LEU A 98 8.85 3.83 15.06
CA LEU A 98 7.91 4.21 16.10
C LEU A 98 6.52 3.70 15.74
N PRO A 99 5.82 3.04 16.67
CA PRO A 99 4.45 2.61 16.43
C PRO A 99 3.55 3.84 16.25
N SER A 100 2.64 3.77 15.31
CA SER A 100 1.61 4.80 15.08
C SER A 100 0.35 4.55 15.91
N ALA A 101 0.15 3.30 16.31
CA ALA A 101 -0.85 2.81 17.25
C ALA A 101 -0.32 1.51 17.87
N PRO A 102 -0.91 0.99 18.97
CA PRO A 102 -0.49 -0.26 19.55
C PRO A 102 -0.37 -1.39 18.52
N GLY A 103 0.84 -1.95 18.35
CA GLY A 103 1.13 -3.03 17.42
C GLY A 103 1.08 -2.64 15.93
N GLN A 104 1.03 -1.34 15.59
CA GLN A 104 0.96 -0.88 14.20
C GLN A 104 2.11 0.06 13.85
N TYR A 105 2.75 -0.18 12.72
CA TYR A 105 3.88 0.57 12.20
C TYR A 105 3.55 1.14 10.82
N LYS A 106 3.82 2.44 10.60
CA LYS A 106 3.61 3.07 9.31
C LYS A 106 4.72 2.69 8.33
N VAL A 107 4.33 2.38 7.11
CA VAL A 107 5.24 2.19 5.97
C VAL A 107 4.87 3.16 4.85
N LEU A 108 5.89 3.73 4.24
CA LEU A 108 5.78 4.65 3.12
C LEU A 108 6.39 3.98 1.88
N PHE A 109 5.66 4.04 0.79
CA PHE A 109 6.06 3.52 -0.50
C PHE A 109 6.22 4.65 -1.51
N THR A 110 7.25 4.58 -2.31
CA THR A 110 7.33 5.35 -3.55
C THR A 110 6.47 4.65 -4.61
N VAL A 111 5.65 5.40 -5.31
CA VAL A 111 4.77 4.91 -6.36
C VAL A 111 5.37 5.30 -7.71
N ASN A 112 5.53 4.34 -8.60
CA ASN A 112 5.96 4.57 -9.98
C ASN A 112 4.78 4.28 -10.92
N PRO A 113 3.92 5.28 -11.20
CA PRO A 113 2.67 5.06 -11.94
C PRO A 113 2.88 4.76 -13.44
N GLY A 114 4.11 4.93 -13.97
CA GLY A 114 4.37 4.88 -15.41
C GLY A 114 3.72 6.05 -16.14
N ASP A 115 3.53 5.91 -17.47
CA ASP A 115 3.01 6.98 -18.33
C ASP A 115 1.48 7.18 -18.23
N LYS A 116 0.76 6.25 -17.61
CA LYS A 116 -0.71 6.29 -17.45
C LYS A 116 -1.06 6.33 -15.96
N SER A 117 -1.11 7.52 -15.43
CA SER A 117 -1.49 7.73 -14.05
C SER A 117 -3.00 7.95 -13.93
N TYR A 118 -3.75 6.90 -13.61
CA TYR A 118 -5.13 6.98 -13.10
C TYR A 118 -5.17 7.05 -11.58
N LEU A 119 -4.01 7.17 -10.94
CA LEU A 119 -3.92 7.30 -9.50
C LEU A 119 -4.16 8.74 -9.08
N HIS A 120 -5.08 8.92 -8.17
CA HIS A 120 -5.34 10.20 -7.54
C HIS A 120 -5.04 10.16 -6.04
N PRO A 121 -4.55 11.26 -5.47
CA PRO A 121 -4.39 11.36 -4.02
C PRO A 121 -5.70 11.06 -3.29
N GLY A 122 -5.62 10.30 -2.20
CA GLY A 122 -6.78 9.87 -1.43
C GLY A 122 -7.43 8.56 -1.89
N MET A 123 -6.97 7.95 -2.98
CA MET A 123 -7.43 6.62 -3.37
C MET A 123 -6.92 5.54 -2.41
N SER A 124 -7.77 4.54 -2.18
CA SER A 124 -7.40 3.31 -1.47
C SER A 124 -6.80 2.29 -2.44
N CYS A 125 -5.82 1.53 -1.97
CA CYS A 125 -5.19 0.46 -2.74
C CYS A 125 -4.83 -0.74 -1.86
N ALA A 126 -4.84 -1.93 -2.45
CA ALA A 126 -4.26 -3.12 -1.86
C ALA A 126 -2.77 -3.19 -2.21
N ILE A 127 -1.92 -3.38 -1.19
CA ILE A 127 -0.46 -3.45 -1.36
C ILE A 127 -0.02 -4.90 -1.26
N HIS A 128 0.77 -5.33 -2.25
CA HIS A 128 1.34 -6.66 -2.33
C HIS A 128 2.86 -6.58 -2.32
N LEU A 129 3.47 -7.08 -1.25
CA LEU A 129 4.92 -7.19 -1.12
C LEU A 129 5.31 -8.67 -1.09
N PRO A 130 6.09 -9.16 -2.05
CA PRO A 130 6.66 -10.50 -1.99
C PRO A 130 7.75 -10.54 -0.93
N VAL A 131 7.42 -10.94 0.28
CA VAL A 131 8.38 -11.04 1.41
C VAL A 131 9.31 -12.24 1.30
N LEU A 132 8.98 -13.21 0.46
CA LEU A 132 9.79 -14.38 0.18
C LEU A 132 10.04 -14.48 -1.33
N ASN A 133 11.28 -14.27 -1.75
CA ASN A 133 11.69 -14.46 -3.13
C ASN A 133 12.79 -15.54 -3.17
N LYS A 134 12.38 -16.77 -3.35
CA LYS A 134 13.29 -17.92 -3.57
C LYS A 134 13.09 -18.47 -4.99
N PRO A 135 13.70 -17.88 -6.01
CA PRO A 135 13.44 -18.22 -7.41
C PRO A 135 13.74 -19.67 -7.79
N LYS A 136 14.52 -20.37 -6.97
CA LYS A 136 14.86 -21.80 -7.15
C LYS A 136 14.16 -22.72 -6.15
N ALA A 137 13.18 -22.22 -5.39
CA ALA A 137 12.46 -23.08 -4.45
C ALA A 137 11.49 -23.99 -5.19
N ILE A 138 11.53 -25.28 -4.84
CA ILE A 138 10.53 -26.24 -5.28
C ILE A 138 9.28 -26.00 -4.42
N THR A 139 8.18 -25.60 -5.03
CA THR A 139 6.92 -25.39 -4.34
C THR A 139 5.98 -26.55 -4.62
N VAL A 140 5.23 -26.95 -3.59
CA VAL A 140 4.17 -27.94 -3.70
C VAL A 140 2.92 -27.39 -3.03
N PRO A 141 1.71 -27.65 -3.55
CA PRO A 141 0.47 -27.28 -2.89
C PRO A 141 0.41 -27.93 -1.49
N SER A 142 -0.08 -27.19 -0.49
CA SER A 142 -0.22 -27.72 0.89
C SER A 142 -1.04 -29.00 0.93
N LYS A 143 -2.04 -29.14 0.02
CA LYS A 143 -2.86 -30.35 -0.14
C LYS A 143 -2.10 -31.60 -0.59
N ALA A 144 -0.90 -31.44 -1.14
CA ALA A 144 -0.05 -32.55 -1.58
C ALA A 144 0.83 -33.10 -0.43
N LEU A 145 0.90 -32.39 0.69
CA LEU A 145 1.63 -32.82 1.88
C LEU A 145 0.75 -33.73 2.75
N ARG A 146 1.28 -34.86 3.14
CA ARG A 146 0.63 -35.79 4.07
C ARG A 146 1.62 -36.20 5.14
N ALA A 147 1.15 -36.44 6.37
CA ALA A 147 1.98 -37.06 7.40
C ALA A 147 1.95 -38.58 7.23
N ASN A 148 3.11 -39.21 7.33
CA ASN A 148 3.19 -40.66 7.41
C ASN A 148 2.94 -41.14 8.87
N ALA A 149 2.92 -42.45 9.09
CA ALA A 149 2.72 -43.04 10.43
C ALA A 149 3.78 -42.64 11.46
N LYS A 150 4.93 -42.11 11.03
CA LYS A 150 6.02 -41.60 11.87
C LYS A 150 5.95 -40.08 12.09
N GLY A 151 4.92 -39.40 11.58
CA GLY A 151 4.76 -37.93 11.68
C GLY A 151 5.62 -37.14 10.69
N GLU A 152 6.32 -37.78 9.74
CA GLU A 152 7.13 -37.09 8.74
C GLU A 152 6.24 -36.64 7.57
N LEU A 153 6.53 -35.46 7.03
CA LEU A 153 5.82 -34.95 5.86
C LEU A 153 6.32 -35.68 4.61
N ILE A 154 5.38 -36.23 3.86
CA ILE A 154 5.64 -36.94 2.60
C ILE A 154 4.82 -36.32 1.45
N VAL A 155 5.36 -36.40 0.24
CA VAL A 155 4.66 -36.13 -1.02
C VAL A 155 4.57 -37.41 -1.86
N ARG A 156 3.46 -37.59 -2.57
CA ARG A 156 3.34 -38.64 -3.59
C ARG A 156 3.79 -38.09 -4.92
N LEU A 157 4.75 -38.75 -5.52
CA LEU A 157 5.30 -38.42 -6.82
C LEU A 157 4.82 -39.44 -7.83
N LYS A 158 4.23 -38.99 -8.93
CA LYS A 158 3.91 -39.84 -10.08
C LYS A 158 5.16 -39.93 -10.96
N THR A 159 5.71 -41.11 -11.07
CA THR A 159 6.88 -41.40 -11.92
C THR A 159 6.47 -42.31 -13.08
N LYS A 160 7.35 -42.46 -14.07
CA LYS A 160 7.11 -43.40 -15.21
C LYS A 160 6.95 -44.86 -14.77
N LYS A 161 7.43 -45.19 -13.56
CA LYS A 161 7.39 -46.56 -12.99
C LYS A 161 6.26 -46.75 -11.96
N GLY A 162 5.40 -45.74 -11.75
CA GLY A 162 4.33 -45.79 -10.75
C GLY A 162 4.39 -44.67 -9.76
N GLU A 163 3.62 -44.75 -8.66
CA GLU A 163 3.60 -43.77 -7.60
C GLU A 163 4.67 -44.11 -6.55
N THR A 164 5.41 -43.09 -6.13
CA THR A 164 6.44 -43.20 -5.10
C THR A 164 6.20 -42.16 -4.01
N GLN A 165 6.40 -42.51 -2.77
CA GLN A 165 6.35 -41.57 -1.63
C GLN A 165 7.77 -41.08 -1.32
N ARG A 166 7.87 -39.75 -1.11
CA ARG A 166 9.16 -39.14 -0.74
C ARG A 166 8.97 -38.27 0.48
N ALA A 167 9.80 -38.49 1.50
CA ALA A 167 9.88 -37.60 2.66
C ALA A 167 10.45 -36.24 2.25
N VAL A 168 9.85 -35.16 2.74
CA VAL A 168 10.26 -33.80 2.43
C VAL A 168 10.37 -32.98 3.70
N LYS A 169 11.37 -32.10 3.75
CA LYS A 169 11.43 -31.04 4.75
C LYS A 169 10.80 -29.80 4.12
N THR A 170 9.78 -29.27 4.75
CA THR A 170 9.12 -28.02 4.32
C THR A 170 9.84 -26.83 4.94
N GLY A 171 9.98 -25.77 4.16
CA GLY A 171 10.36 -24.44 4.65
C GLY A 171 9.12 -23.63 5.00
N ASP A 172 9.17 -22.32 4.68
CA ASP A 172 8.07 -21.41 4.93
C ASP A 172 6.82 -21.78 4.11
N SER A 173 5.64 -21.78 4.74
CA SER A 173 4.36 -21.96 4.05
C SER A 173 3.64 -20.62 3.95
N HIS A 174 3.06 -20.35 2.77
CA HIS A 174 2.08 -19.28 2.58
C HIS A 174 0.73 -19.93 2.36
N GLY A 175 -0.21 -19.63 3.27
CA GLY A 175 -1.61 -19.96 3.13
C GLY A 175 -2.34 -18.99 2.21
#